data_c844f6163e591a001b94e8766db6aa0c
#
_entry.id   c844f6163e591a001b94e8766db6aa0c
#
_cell.length_a   1.000
_cell.length_b   1.000
_cell.length_c   1.000
_cell.angle_alpha   90.00
_cell.angle_beta   90.00
_cell.angle_gamma   90.00
#
_symmetry.space_group_name_H-M   'P 1'
#
loop_
_entity.id
_entity.type
_entity.pdbx_description
1 polymer ?
#
loop_
_entity_poly.entity_id
_entity_poly.type
_entity_poly.pdbx_seq_one_letter_code
_entity_poly.pdbx_strand_id
1 'polypeptide(L)'
;EYAVKLIYKYLKRAYDNGDDCKARDAMLRAAYYAGIAFSQSYVGYVHAIAHSLGGQYGIAHGHANAVILPIMLREYGSSCERKLSELARRTEVVKEGYDDSTTAAMFIDWVQEMNDYMNIPRHIPEIQESDIGVMAKHADAEANPLYPVPKLMGKKELAAMYEIIGG
;
A
#
# COMPACT_ATOMS: atom_id res chain seq x y z
N GLU A 1 0.20 -5.72 12.86
CA GLU A 1 -1.11 -5.56 13.50
C GLU A 1 -1.17 -4.27 14.33
N TYR A 2 -0.27 -4.06 15.31
CA TYR A 2 -0.35 -2.92 16.22
C TYR A 2 -0.25 -1.57 15.50
N ALA A 3 0.60 -1.45 14.50
CA ALA A 3 0.68 -0.24 13.66
C ALA A 3 -0.66 0.07 12.96
N VAL A 4 -1.31 -0.95 12.37
CA VAL A 4 -2.61 -0.78 11.69
C VAL A 4 -3.71 -0.37 12.69
N LYS A 5 -3.73 -0.93 13.91
CA LYS A 5 -4.66 -0.48 14.98
C LYS A 5 -4.49 1.01 15.31
N LEU A 6 -3.25 1.46 15.41
CA LEU A 6 -2.97 2.87 15.69
C LEU A 6 -3.40 3.76 14.52
N ILE A 7 -3.11 3.34 13.28
CA ILE A 7 -3.54 4.06 12.07
C ILE A 7 -5.07 4.14 12.03
N TYR A 8 -5.77 3.02 12.17
CA TYR A 8 -7.22 2.97 12.16
C TYR A 8 -7.84 3.96 13.15
N LYS A 9 -7.28 4.02 14.35
CA LYS A 9 -7.83 4.83 15.45
C LYS A 9 -7.46 6.31 15.39
N TYR A 10 -6.29 6.65 14.87
CA TYR A 10 -5.71 7.97 15.07
C TYR A 10 -5.33 8.73 13.81
N LEU A 11 -5.24 8.08 12.62
CA LEU A 11 -4.75 8.76 11.42
C LEU A 11 -5.63 9.94 11.02
N LYS A 12 -6.96 9.78 10.96
CA LYS A 12 -7.87 10.90 10.65
C LYS A 12 -7.73 12.05 11.63
N ARG A 13 -7.65 11.74 12.94
CA ARG A 13 -7.46 12.76 13.97
C ARG A 13 -6.16 13.54 13.82
N ALA A 14 -5.06 12.82 13.50
CA ALA A 14 -3.76 13.46 13.28
C ALA A 14 -3.74 14.31 12.01
N TYR A 15 -4.51 13.91 10.98
CA TYR A 15 -4.67 14.67 9.74
C TYR A 15 -5.52 15.93 9.96
N ASP A 16 -6.65 15.79 10.65
CA ASP A 16 -7.60 16.89 10.89
C ASP A 16 -7.05 17.96 11.85
N ASN A 17 -6.26 17.54 12.82
CA ASN A 17 -5.71 18.43 13.85
C ASN A 17 -4.24 18.11 14.15
N GLY A 18 -3.36 18.94 13.59
CA GLY A 18 -1.91 18.86 13.80
C GLY A 18 -1.46 19.08 15.27
N ASP A 19 -2.32 19.67 16.11
CA ASP A 19 -2.04 19.91 17.55
C ASP A 19 -2.55 18.79 18.45
N ASP A 20 -3.21 17.76 17.91
CA ASP A 20 -3.58 16.55 18.67
C ASP A 20 -2.32 15.70 18.97
N CYS A 21 -1.60 16.10 20.02
CA CYS A 21 -0.36 15.43 20.44
C CYS A 21 -0.53 13.92 20.63
N LYS A 22 -1.71 13.48 21.10
CA LYS A 22 -1.98 12.05 21.30
C LYS A 22 -2.09 11.29 19.98
N ALA A 23 -2.75 11.88 18.99
CA ALA A 23 -2.87 11.27 17.67
C ALA A 23 -1.52 11.28 16.95
N ARG A 24 -0.75 12.36 17.05
CA ARG A 24 0.60 12.46 16.49
C ARG A 24 1.59 11.47 17.10
N ASP A 25 1.59 11.31 18.43
CA ASP A 25 2.39 10.27 19.12
C ASP A 25 2.00 8.87 18.61
N ALA A 26 0.69 8.61 18.47
CA ALA A 26 0.22 7.34 17.94
C ALA A 26 0.70 7.08 16.50
N MET A 27 0.75 8.10 15.64
CA MET A 27 1.28 7.97 14.27
C MET A 27 2.80 7.72 14.28
N LEU A 28 3.56 8.41 15.13
CA LEU A 28 4.99 8.17 15.27
C LEU A 28 5.28 6.73 15.71
N ARG A 29 4.52 6.23 16.67
CA ARG A 29 4.61 4.83 17.15
C ARG A 29 4.19 3.84 16.06
N ALA A 30 3.13 4.14 15.29
CA ALA A 30 2.71 3.31 14.17
C ALA A 30 3.82 3.19 13.11
N ALA A 31 4.46 4.31 12.74
CA ALA A 31 5.58 4.32 11.82
C ALA A 31 6.76 3.48 12.35
N TYR A 32 7.11 3.61 13.64
CA TYR A 32 8.17 2.83 14.27
C TYR A 32 7.88 1.32 14.22
N TYR A 33 6.67 0.88 14.60
CA TYR A 33 6.33 -0.54 14.59
C TYR A 33 6.20 -1.10 13.17
N ALA A 34 5.72 -0.31 12.21
CA ALA A 34 5.74 -0.68 10.81
C ALA A 34 7.17 -0.85 10.31
N GLY A 35 8.09 0.07 10.69
CA GLY A 35 9.51 0.00 10.39
C GLY A 35 10.16 -1.29 10.88
N ILE A 36 9.91 -1.67 12.14
CA ILE A 36 10.39 -2.95 12.69
C ILE A 36 9.86 -4.14 11.86
N ALA A 37 8.57 -4.12 11.49
CA ALA A 37 7.96 -5.22 10.76
C ALA A 37 8.61 -5.41 9.39
N PHE A 38 8.70 -4.36 8.56
CA PHE A 38 9.25 -4.51 7.21
C PHE A 38 10.78 -4.70 7.19
N SER A 39 11.51 -4.23 8.20
CA SER A 39 12.95 -4.49 8.26
C SER A 39 13.30 -5.98 8.46
N GLN A 40 12.33 -6.78 8.92
CA GLN A 40 12.47 -8.24 9.08
C GLN A 40 11.78 -9.05 8.00
N SER A 41 10.71 -8.51 7.40
CA SER A 41 9.89 -9.22 6.42
C SER A 41 10.07 -8.71 4.99
N TYR A 42 10.96 -7.76 4.79
CA TYR A 42 11.14 -7.05 3.53
C TYR A 42 9.89 -6.28 3.07
N VAL A 43 9.95 -5.74 1.88
CA VAL A 43 8.86 -5.02 1.20
C VAL A 43 8.39 -5.83 -0.02
N GLY A 44 7.57 -5.25 -0.90
CA GLY A 44 7.04 -5.95 -2.06
C GLY A 44 6.94 -5.02 -3.28
N TYR A 45 6.12 -5.42 -4.27
CA TYR A 45 5.97 -4.65 -5.52
C TYR A 45 5.45 -3.23 -5.32
N VAL A 46 4.68 -2.94 -4.27
CA VAL A 46 4.28 -1.56 -3.93
C VAL A 46 5.51 -0.67 -3.83
N HIS A 47 6.54 -1.10 -3.09
CA HIS A 47 7.78 -0.35 -2.93
C HIS A 47 8.64 -0.33 -4.20
N ALA A 48 8.79 -1.46 -4.89
CA ALA A 48 9.59 -1.53 -6.12
C ALA A 48 9.03 -0.58 -7.21
N ILE A 49 7.70 -0.51 -7.35
CA ILE A 49 7.02 0.43 -8.24
C ILE A 49 7.21 1.87 -7.74
N ALA A 50 7.00 2.13 -6.43
CA ALA A 50 7.17 3.46 -5.86
C ALA A 50 8.60 3.99 -6.00
N HIS A 51 9.63 3.14 -5.86
CA HIS A 51 11.03 3.51 -6.06
C HIS A 51 11.31 3.92 -7.50
N SER A 52 10.80 3.17 -8.48
CA SER A 52 10.97 3.51 -9.89
C SER A 52 10.27 4.83 -10.26
N LEU A 53 9.05 5.08 -9.72
CA LEU A 53 8.33 6.34 -9.92
C LEU A 53 9.06 7.52 -9.24
N GLY A 54 9.60 7.31 -8.05
CA GLY A 54 10.42 8.29 -7.36
C GLY A 54 11.68 8.64 -8.16
N GLY A 55 12.34 7.63 -8.72
CA GLY A 55 13.54 7.82 -9.56
C GLY A 55 13.25 8.50 -10.90
N GLN A 56 12.13 8.16 -11.55
CA GLN A 56 11.77 8.68 -12.88
C GLN A 56 11.15 10.08 -12.82
N TYR A 57 10.23 10.32 -11.88
CA TYR A 57 9.40 11.54 -11.86
C TYR A 57 9.56 12.38 -10.59
N GLY A 58 10.39 11.97 -9.64
CA GLY A 58 10.55 12.66 -8.38
C GLY A 58 9.34 12.59 -7.45
N ILE A 59 8.46 11.61 -7.65
CA ILE A 59 7.26 11.44 -6.84
C ILE A 59 7.65 11.07 -5.41
N ALA A 60 7.06 11.76 -4.43
CA ALA A 60 7.34 11.48 -3.02
C ALA A 60 6.98 10.03 -2.66
N HIS A 61 7.92 9.32 -2.02
CA HIS A 61 7.82 7.89 -1.72
C HIS A 61 6.52 7.48 -1.02
N GLY A 62 6.14 8.21 0.04
CA GLY A 62 4.90 7.93 0.77
C GLY A 62 3.65 8.14 -0.06
N HIS A 63 3.64 9.15 -0.93
CA HIS A 63 2.55 9.42 -1.86
C HIS A 63 2.38 8.28 -2.87
N ALA A 64 3.46 7.87 -3.53
CA ALA A 64 3.44 6.75 -4.48
C ALA A 64 2.93 5.46 -3.80
N ASN A 65 3.48 5.12 -2.62
CA ASN A 65 3.03 3.94 -1.88
C ASN A 65 1.53 3.99 -1.53
N ALA A 66 1.01 5.14 -1.14
CA ALA A 66 -0.40 5.29 -0.77
C ALA A 66 -1.34 5.06 -1.97
N VAL A 67 -0.98 5.58 -3.16
CA VAL A 67 -1.76 5.36 -4.39
C VAL A 67 -1.68 3.90 -4.84
N ILE A 68 -0.48 3.32 -4.84
CA ILE A 68 -0.23 1.96 -5.35
C ILE A 68 -0.85 0.89 -4.47
N LEU A 69 -0.85 1.07 -3.14
CA LEU A 69 -1.22 0.03 -2.19
C LEU A 69 -2.61 -0.58 -2.44
N PRO A 70 -3.73 0.16 -2.53
CA PRO A 70 -5.04 -0.44 -2.75
C PRO A 70 -5.14 -1.12 -4.13
N ILE A 71 -4.47 -0.59 -5.16
CA ILE A 71 -4.44 -1.16 -6.51
C ILE A 71 -3.72 -2.52 -6.48
N MET A 72 -2.53 -2.57 -5.87
CA MET A 72 -1.73 -3.78 -5.78
C MET A 72 -2.41 -4.88 -4.93
N LEU A 73 -3.07 -4.50 -3.84
CA LEU A 73 -3.80 -5.45 -3.00
C LEU A 73 -4.97 -6.09 -3.77
N ARG A 74 -5.69 -5.32 -4.59
CA ARG A 74 -6.73 -5.86 -5.49
C ARG A 74 -6.14 -6.81 -6.52
N GLU A 75 -4.99 -6.48 -7.11
CA GLU A 75 -4.32 -7.33 -8.10
C GLU A 75 -3.81 -8.65 -7.49
N TYR A 76 -3.37 -8.65 -6.24
CA TYR A 76 -3.01 -9.89 -5.54
C TYR A 76 -4.21 -10.84 -5.36
N GLY A 77 -5.42 -10.30 -5.24
CA GLY A 77 -6.66 -11.06 -5.16
C GLY A 77 -6.59 -12.17 -4.10
N SER A 78 -7.02 -13.37 -4.48
CA SER A 78 -7.07 -14.55 -3.59
C SER A 78 -5.71 -14.91 -2.96
N SER A 79 -4.60 -14.49 -3.55
CA SER A 79 -3.26 -14.77 -3.02
C SER A 79 -2.98 -14.09 -1.68
N CYS A 80 -3.71 -13.02 -1.33
CA CYS A 80 -3.54 -12.30 -0.07
C CYS A 80 -4.79 -12.26 0.82
N GLU A 81 -5.97 -12.69 0.33
CA GLU A 81 -7.25 -12.57 1.04
C GLU A 81 -7.22 -13.08 2.47
N ARG A 82 -6.73 -14.31 2.71
CA ARG A 82 -6.68 -14.89 4.06
C ARG A 82 -5.85 -14.03 5.02
N LYS A 83 -4.67 -13.55 4.61
CA LYS A 83 -3.80 -12.72 5.46
C LYS A 83 -4.39 -11.33 5.70
N LEU A 84 -5.02 -10.75 4.68
CA LEU A 84 -5.70 -9.46 4.83
C LEU A 84 -6.92 -9.57 5.74
N SER A 85 -7.71 -10.63 5.62
CA SER A 85 -8.87 -10.85 6.47
C SER A 85 -8.48 -11.07 7.94
N GLU A 86 -7.42 -11.85 8.20
CA GLU A 86 -6.85 -11.99 9.54
C GLU A 86 -6.40 -10.65 10.12
N LEU A 87 -5.70 -9.84 9.32
CA LEU A 87 -5.23 -8.52 9.72
C LEU A 87 -6.42 -7.60 10.04
N ALA A 88 -7.41 -7.56 9.14
CA ALA A 88 -8.60 -6.72 9.27
C ALA A 88 -9.38 -7.00 10.56
N ARG A 89 -9.61 -8.29 10.87
CA ARG A 89 -10.30 -8.72 12.10
C ARG A 89 -9.48 -8.41 13.34
N ARG A 90 -8.21 -8.77 13.36
CA ARG A 90 -7.32 -8.55 14.52
C ARG A 90 -7.09 -7.07 14.81
N THR A 91 -7.22 -6.21 13.82
CA THR A 91 -7.07 -4.76 13.97
C THR A 91 -8.39 -4.02 14.17
N GLU A 92 -9.50 -4.75 14.14
CA GLU A 92 -10.86 -4.22 14.31
C GLU A 92 -11.30 -3.24 13.22
N VAL A 93 -10.58 -3.22 12.08
CA VAL A 93 -10.94 -2.44 10.89
C VAL A 93 -12.24 -2.99 10.28
N VAL A 94 -12.37 -4.32 10.26
CA VAL A 94 -13.60 -5.00 9.83
C VAL A 94 -14.12 -5.85 10.98
N LYS A 95 -15.43 -5.76 11.24
CA LYS A 95 -16.10 -6.58 12.24
C LYS A 95 -16.20 -8.03 11.80
N GLU A 96 -16.37 -8.95 12.76
CA GLU A 96 -16.62 -10.36 12.46
C GLU A 96 -17.96 -10.56 11.75
N GLY A 97 -18.10 -11.69 11.07
CA GLY A 97 -19.36 -12.12 10.43
C GLY A 97 -19.31 -12.23 8.90
N TYR A 98 -18.17 -11.89 8.28
CA TYR A 98 -17.96 -12.03 6.83
C TYR A 98 -16.92 -13.11 6.53
N ASP A 99 -16.97 -13.69 5.32
CA ASP A 99 -15.94 -14.59 4.81
C ASP A 99 -14.60 -13.85 4.54
N ASP A 100 -13.56 -14.58 4.21
CA ASP A 100 -12.22 -14.01 4.02
C ASP A 100 -12.15 -13.07 2.83
N SER A 101 -12.81 -13.43 1.71
CA SER A 101 -12.81 -12.59 0.50
C SER A 101 -13.49 -11.26 0.76
N THR A 102 -14.69 -11.28 1.33
CA THR A 102 -15.45 -10.07 1.69
C THR A 102 -14.68 -9.23 2.71
N THR A 103 -14.11 -9.84 3.75
CA THR A 103 -13.34 -9.12 4.77
C THR A 103 -12.10 -8.46 4.18
N ALA A 104 -11.38 -9.14 3.29
CA ALA A 104 -10.22 -8.60 2.59
C ALA A 104 -10.61 -7.41 1.69
N ALA A 105 -11.70 -7.54 0.93
CA ALA A 105 -12.23 -6.46 0.10
C ALA A 105 -12.58 -5.22 0.94
N MET A 106 -13.30 -5.39 2.06
CA MET A 106 -13.64 -4.31 2.98
C MET A 106 -12.38 -3.63 3.57
N PHE A 107 -11.32 -4.40 3.85
CA PHE A 107 -10.06 -3.83 4.31
C PHE A 107 -9.39 -2.98 3.23
N ILE A 108 -9.38 -3.44 1.97
CA ILE A 108 -8.83 -2.69 0.84
C ILE A 108 -9.63 -1.41 0.60
N ASP A 109 -10.96 -1.51 0.69
CA ASP A 109 -11.85 -0.34 0.55
C ASP A 109 -11.62 0.67 1.66
N TRP A 110 -11.40 0.22 2.91
CA TRP A 110 -11.00 1.11 3.99
C TRP A 110 -9.67 1.84 3.70
N VAL A 111 -8.67 1.16 3.14
CA VAL A 111 -7.40 1.81 2.73
C VAL A 111 -7.69 2.90 1.68
N GLN A 112 -8.53 2.60 0.68
CA GLN A 112 -8.92 3.57 -0.34
C GLN A 112 -9.69 4.76 0.26
N GLU A 113 -10.65 4.51 1.15
CA GLU A 113 -11.40 5.55 1.85
C GLU A 113 -10.49 6.48 2.67
N MET A 114 -9.44 5.94 3.28
CA MET A 114 -8.45 6.75 3.99
C MET A 114 -7.67 7.65 3.04
N ASN A 115 -7.28 7.14 1.86
CA ASN A 115 -6.65 7.95 0.81
C ASN A 115 -7.58 9.06 0.33
N ASP A 116 -8.83 8.72 0.01
CA ASP A 116 -9.84 9.70 -0.45
C ASP A 116 -10.07 10.79 0.61
N TYR A 117 -10.16 10.40 1.89
CA TYR A 117 -10.31 11.34 3.00
C TYR A 117 -9.16 12.34 3.12
N MET A 118 -7.95 11.89 2.83
CA MET A 118 -6.74 12.73 2.87
C MET A 118 -6.44 13.42 1.53
N ASN A 119 -7.36 13.36 0.56
CA ASN A 119 -7.19 13.92 -0.78
C ASN A 119 -5.96 13.34 -1.54
N ILE A 120 -5.60 12.09 -1.28
CA ILE A 120 -4.60 11.37 -2.06
C ILE A 120 -5.27 10.90 -3.37
N PRO A 121 -4.71 11.23 -4.54
CA PRO A 121 -5.32 10.85 -5.81
C PRO A 121 -5.33 9.34 -6.00
N ARG A 122 -6.24 8.86 -6.84
CA ARG A 122 -6.37 7.42 -7.14
C ARG A 122 -5.39 6.93 -8.20
N HIS A 123 -4.77 7.85 -8.93
CA HIS A 123 -3.83 7.58 -10.04
C HIS A 123 -2.65 8.54 -9.99
N ILE A 124 -1.61 8.19 -10.72
CA ILE A 124 -0.39 8.99 -10.92
C ILE A 124 -0.29 9.37 -12.40
N PRO A 125 -0.91 10.49 -12.81
CA PRO A 125 -1.02 10.87 -14.23
C PRO A 125 0.32 11.29 -14.86
N GLU A 126 1.38 11.42 -14.08
CA GLU A 126 2.73 11.70 -14.57
C GLU A 126 3.34 10.54 -15.37
N ILE A 127 2.80 9.32 -15.23
CA ILE A 127 3.31 8.12 -15.90
C ILE A 127 3.15 8.27 -17.41
N GLN A 128 4.27 8.24 -18.12
CA GLN A 128 4.31 8.26 -19.58
C GLN A 128 4.42 6.83 -20.12
N GLU A 129 3.64 6.49 -21.15
CA GLU A 129 3.63 5.17 -21.77
C GLU A 129 5.04 4.74 -22.24
N SER A 130 5.82 5.69 -22.77
CA SER A 130 7.21 5.48 -23.21
C SER A 130 8.15 4.99 -22.12
N ASP A 131 7.87 5.30 -20.86
CA ASP A 131 8.75 5.02 -19.72
C ASP A 131 8.39 3.70 -19.01
N ILE A 132 7.16 3.20 -19.22
CA ILE A 132 6.64 2.00 -18.54
C ILE A 132 7.59 0.81 -18.69
N GLY A 133 8.11 0.59 -19.90
CA GLY A 133 9.01 -0.54 -20.16
C GLY A 133 10.31 -0.51 -19.36
N VAL A 134 10.86 0.67 -19.12
CA VAL A 134 12.08 0.89 -18.31
C VAL A 134 11.76 0.76 -16.83
N MET A 135 10.68 1.40 -16.37
CA MET A 135 10.25 1.34 -14.97
C MET A 135 9.88 -0.08 -14.54
N ALA A 136 9.14 -0.83 -15.39
CA ALA A 136 8.82 -2.23 -15.13
C ALA A 136 10.07 -3.12 -15.04
N LYS A 137 11.09 -2.84 -15.88
CA LYS A 137 12.38 -3.54 -15.78
C LYS A 137 13.09 -3.24 -14.46
N HIS A 138 13.06 -2.01 -13.97
CA HIS A 138 13.68 -1.64 -12.71
C HIS A 138 12.95 -2.30 -11.52
N ALA A 139 11.61 -2.23 -11.50
CA ALA A 139 10.81 -2.86 -10.44
C ALA A 139 10.97 -4.39 -10.42
N ASP A 140 11.03 -5.04 -11.57
CA ASP A 140 11.29 -6.48 -11.70
C ASP A 140 12.69 -6.84 -11.16
N ALA A 141 13.72 -6.12 -11.57
CA ALA A 141 15.10 -6.37 -11.13
C ALA A 141 15.32 -6.11 -9.64
N GLU A 142 14.58 -5.17 -9.05
CA GLU A 142 14.63 -4.89 -7.62
C GLU A 142 13.90 -5.98 -6.80
N ALA A 143 12.70 -6.34 -7.24
CA ALA A 143 11.83 -7.20 -6.43
C ALA A 143 12.13 -8.69 -6.61
N ASN A 144 12.47 -9.13 -7.82
CA ASN A 144 12.60 -10.55 -8.12
C ASN A 144 14.07 -11.02 -8.13
N PRO A 145 14.39 -12.14 -7.46
CA PRO A 145 13.50 -13.00 -6.65
C PRO A 145 13.50 -12.66 -5.15
N LEU A 146 13.93 -11.47 -4.75
CA LEU A 146 14.28 -11.15 -3.36
C LEU A 146 13.08 -10.84 -2.45
N TYR A 147 12.04 -10.22 -3.01
CA TYR A 147 10.92 -9.77 -2.19
C TYR A 147 9.86 -10.87 -1.97
N PRO A 148 9.40 -11.08 -0.74
CA PRO A 148 8.39 -12.08 -0.43
C PRO A 148 6.99 -11.58 -0.79
N VAL A 149 6.62 -11.73 -2.04
CA VAL A 149 5.34 -11.26 -2.58
C VAL A 149 4.26 -12.35 -2.57
N PRO A 150 2.98 -12.03 -2.35
CA PRO A 150 1.89 -13.00 -2.35
C PRO A 150 1.67 -13.69 -3.70
N LYS A 151 1.91 -12.97 -4.80
CA LYS A 151 1.77 -13.43 -6.18
C LYS A 151 2.98 -12.95 -6.96
N LEU A 152 3.69 -13.86 -7.61
CA LEU A 152 4.82 -13.49 -8.46
C LEU A 152 4.31 -12.78 -9.72
N MET A 153 4.93 -11.66 -10.05
CA MET A 153 4.71 -10.88 -11.26
C MET A 153 6.03 -10.71 -11.98
N GLY A 154 6.05 -10.98 -13.27
CA GLY A 154 7.18 -10.66 -14.12
C GLY A 154 7.04 -9.25 -14.73
N LYS A 155 7.99 -8.91 -15.56
CA LYS A 155 8.07 -7.59 -16.20
C LYS A 155 6.78 -7.18 -16.93
N LYS A 156 6.06 -8.12 -17.56
CA LYS A 156 4.83 -7.82 -18.31
C LYS A 156 3.68 -7.44 -17.38
N GLU A 157 3.51 -8.20 -16.31
CA GLU A 157 2.49 -7.94 -15.30
C GLU A 157 2.79 -6.62 -14.57
N LEU A 158 4.06 -6.35 -14.26
CA LEU A 158 4.47 -5.08 -13.68
C LEU A 158 4.22 -3.91 -14.62
N ALA A 159 4.45 -4.06 -15.93
CA ALA A 159 4.12 -3.02 -16.91
C ALA A 159 2.62 -2.70 -16.91
N ALA A 160 1.76 -3.71 -16.90
CA ALA A 160 0.31 -3.51 -16.79
C ALA A 160 -0.09 -2.79 -15.49
N MET A 161 0.63 -3.01 -14.38
CA MET A 161 0.40 -2.26 -13.15
C MET A 161 0.67 -0.76 -13.31
N TYR A 162 1.73 -0.36 -14.04
CA TYR A 162 1.98 1.06 -14.32
C TYR A 162 0.87 1.69 -15.16
N GLU A 163 0.29 0.97 -16.12
CA GLU A 163 -0.86 1.44 -16.90
C GLU A 163 -2.07 1.71 -16.00
N ILE A 164 -2.39 0.77 -15.09
CA ILE A 164 -3.49 0.92 -14.13
C ILE A 164 -3.23 2.07 -13.14
N ILE A 165 -1.99 2.22 -12.68
CA ILE A 165 -1.61 3.28 -11.73
C ILE A 165 -1.65 4.65 -12.41
N GLY A 166 -1.35 4.73 -13.70
CA GLY A 166 -1.40 5.97 -14.48
C GLY A 166 -2.82 6.45 -14.78
N GLY A 167 -3.80 5.56 -14.89
CA GLY A 167 -5.23 5.86 -15.13
C GLY A 167 -5.67 5.77 -16.55
#